data_f3e3db0a9fd3288d189cb5562555a708
#
_entry.id   f3e3db0a9fd3288d189cb5562555a708
#
_cell.length_a   1.000
_cell.length_b   1.000
_cell.length_c   1.000
_cell.angle_alpha   90.00
_cell.angle_beta   90.00
_cell.angle_gamma   90.00
#
_symmetry.space_group_name_H-M   'P 1'
#
loop_
_entity.id
_entity.type
_entity.pdbx_description
1 polymer ?
#
loop_
_entity_poly.entity_id
_entity_poly.type
_entity_poly.pdbx_seq_one_letter_code
_entity_poly.pdbx_strand_id
1 'polypeptide(L)'
;MLDSLLTSEDTPKLRWLKRWIWIYFWLIIFEGALRKWIFPSLSTPLLMVRDPVALIIYFQAARCGKFTRENMWPFALLATGLILLAVAQVITGANTLLIAIYGLHSYVLHLPLIIVMAETLCAQDLRKVGTWILILSVPMTALMVAQFYALPSSWINAGAGVGSAQISSAGGHIRPAGTFSYGNGFVTFIPMVAGFAFFTLFRPGWIPQWLAWAAIMSTIVAMPFSGSRTVLFIMVGFLGVALLTGVGRGSHFAGVVKLVAVLLLGVVVALQLPFVNDAVDTLTTRWQQASNAEGDTQAVLDRRVLGVFERGLKASGETAWLGNGIGMGSNAASVLKTGTQSFLLAEMEWERTVLEFGPVFGLAYLGLRAFFALYLLWRSFQVLGSGNALPWLLLSATLPGIVIGGMENTTTLGLTVFNAGLCLAALKPSISAPRKV
;
A
#
# COMPACT_ATOMS: atom_id res chain seq x y z
N MET A 1 -14.62 -18.50 11.83
CA MET A 1 -13.79 -17.29 11.74
C MET A 1 -14.30 -16.26 10.73
N LEU A 2 -14.50 -16.59 9.45
CA LEU A 2 -15.02 -15.62 8.45
C LEU A 2 -16.42 -15.10 8.79
N ASP A 3 -17.32 -15.92 9.34
CA ASP A 3 -18.68 -15.50 9.67
C ASP A 3 -18.78 -14.48 10.82
N SER A 4 -17.84 -14.53 11.77
CA SER A 4 -17.76 -13.54 12.85
C SER A 4 -17.33 -12.14 12.37
N LEU A 5 -16.80 -12.04 11.14
CA LEU A 5 -16.40 -10.78 10.52
C LEU A 5 -17.55 -10.05 9.82
N LEU A 6 -18.72 -10.70 9.65
CA LEU A 6 -19.87 -10.14 8.96
C LEU A 6 -20.82 -9.41 9.93
N THR A 7 -21.62 -8.48 9.41
CA THR A 7 -22.65 -7.79 10.17
C THR A 7 -23.97 -8.57 10.13
N SER A 8 -24.70 -8.59 11.23
CA SER A 8 -25.98 -9.33 11.34
C SER A 8 -27.11 -8.79 10.46
N GLU A 9 -27.01 -7.52 10.06
CA GLU A 9 -28.01 -6.83 9.21
C GLU A 9 -27.80 -7.06 7.70
N ASP A 10 -26.70 -7.73 7.30
CA ASP A 10 -26.37 -7.92 5.89
C ASP A 10 -27.27 -9.00 5.25
N THR A 11 -27.77 -8.72 4.03
CA THR A 11 -28.41 -9.75 3.22
C THR A 11 -27.44 -10.90 2.91
N PRO A 12 -27.92 -12.12 2.64
CA PRO A 12 -27.04 -13.25 2.32
C PRO A 12 -26.06 -12.95 1.15
N LYS A 13 -26.54 -12.25 0.13
CA LYS A 13 -25.69 -11.83 -1.01
C LYS A 13 -24.58 -10.87 -0.58
N LEU A 14 -24.91 -9.89 0.24
CA LEU A 14 -23.94 -8.90 0.75
C LEU A 14 -22.90 -9.56 1.68
N ARG A 15 -23.33 -10.52 2.51
CA ARG A 15 -22.42 -11.32 3.34
C ARG A 15 -21.42 -12.09 2.50
N TRP A 16 -21.84 -12.70 1.39
CA TRP A 16 -20.94 -13.39 0.46
C TRP A 16 -19.92 -12.42 -0.16
N LEU A 17 -20.35 -11.26 -0.63
CA LEU A 17 -19.45 -10.23 -1.17
C LEU A 17 -18.41 -9.81 -0.13
N LYS A 18 -18.82 -9.53 1.11
CA LYS A 18 -17.90 -9.16 2.19
C LYS A 18 -16.92 -10.29 2.54
N ARG A 19 -17.34 -11.55 2.49
CA ARG A 19 -16.44 -12.71 2.69
C ARG A 19 -15.29 -12.70 1.67
N TRP A 20 -15.58 -12.44 0.39
CA TRP A 20 -14.55 -12.38 -0.65
C TRP A 20 -13.63 -11.18 -0.48
N ILE A 21 -14.13 -10.02 -0.03
CA ILE A 21 -13.30 -8.87 0.34
C ILE A 21 -12.35 -9.25 1.50
N TRP A 22 -12.81 -10.02 2.49
CA TRP A 22 -11.97 -10.54 3.56
C TRP A 22 -10.91 -11.53 3.07
N ILE A 23 -11.27 -12.42 2.15
CA ILE A 23 -10.30 -13.34 1.52
C ILE A 23 -9.23 -12.52 0.78
N TYR A 24 -9.64 -11.48 0.04
CA TYR A 24 -8.69 -10.59 -0.63
C TYR A 24 -7.75 -9.90 0.36
N PHE A 25 -8.26 -9.40 1.49
CA PHE A 25 -7.44 -8.83 2.57
C PHE A 25 -6.42 -9.83 3.11
N TRP A 26 -6.83 -11.05 3.44
CA TRP A 26 -5.92 -12.08 3.95
C TRP A 26 -4.86 -12.47 2.93
N LEU A 27 -5.21 -12.53 1.67
CA LEU A 27 -4.25 -12.79 0.61
C LEU A 27 -3.23 -11.65 0.47
N ILE A 28 -3.63 -10.37 0.61
CA ILE A 28 -2.66 -9.26 0.63
C ILE A 28 -1.62 -9.46 1.72
N ILE A 29 -2.04 -9.85 2.92
CA ILE A 29 -1.16 -10.01 4.09
C ILE A 29 -0.27 -11.26 3.97
N PHE A 30 -0.80 -12.38 3.46
CA PHE A 30 -0.13 -13.68 3.53
C PHE A 30 0.35 -14.24 2.18
N GLU A 31 0.04 -13.62 1.04
CA GLU A 31 0.53 -14.05 -0.28
C GLU A 31 2.06 -14.23 -0.27
N GLY A 32 2.79 -13.26 0.28
CA GLY A 32 4.24 -13.35 0.36
C GLY A 32 4.72 -14.52 1.22
N ALA A 33 4.04 -14.82 2.33
CA ALA A 33 4.34 -15.97 3.18
C ALA A 33 4.10 -17.31 2.44
N LEU A 34 2.99 -17.40 1.69
CA LEU A 34 2.71 -18.57 0.84
C LEU A 34 3.84 -18.81 -0.18
N ARG A 35 4.32 -17.76 -0.81
CA ARG A 35 5.36 -17.78 -1.85
C ARG A 35 6.76 -18.03 -1.30
N LYS A 36 7.03 -17.63 -0.05
CA LYS A 36 8.35 -17.79 0.59
C LYS A 36 8.49 -19.15 1.27
N TRP A 37 7.48 -19.58 2.01
CA TRP A 37 7.65 -20.67 2.97
C TRP A 37 6.79 -21.90 2.68
N ILE A 38 5.60 -21.75 2.07
CA ILE A 38 4.66 -22.85 1.90
C ILE A 38 4.74 -23.44 0.49
N PHE A 39 4.70 -22.57 -0.54
CA PHE A 39 4.69 -22.99 -1.94
C PHE A 39 5.73 -22.21 -2.77
N PRO A 40 7.05 -22.30 -2.47
CA PRO A 40 8.06 -21.55 -3.21
C PRO A 40 8.12 -21.89 -4.69
N SER A 41 7.85 -23.14 -5.07
CA SER A 41 7.78 -23.60 -6.46
C SER A 41 6.61 -22.98 -7.26
N LEU A 42 5.54 -22.57 -6.58
CA LEU A 42 4.39 -21.90 -7.17
C LEU A 42 4.46 -20.36 -7.04
N SER A 43 5.63 -19.82 -6.72
CA SER A 43 5.77 -18.38 -6.46
C SER A 43 5.29 -17.51 -7.63
N THR A 44 5.55 -17.89 -8.88
CA THR A 44 5.10 -17.15 -10.07
C THR A 44 3.58 -17.19 -10.26
N PRO A 45 2.89 -18.35 -10.29
CA PRO A 45 1.43 -18.37 -10.39
C PRO A 45 0.74 -17.71 -9.17
N LEU A 46 1.32 -17.77 -7.98
CA LEU A 46 0.78 -17.11 -6.79
C LEU A 46 0.81 -15.58 -6.88
N LEU A 47 1.58 -14.97 -7.80
CA LEU A 47 1.47 -13.53 -8.08
C LEU A 47 0.05 -13.12 -8.51
N MET A 48 -0.65 -14.01 -9.20
CA MET A 48 -2.02 -13.79 -9.71
C MET A 48 -3.10 -14.43 -8.82
N VAL A 49 -2.76 -14.92 -7.61
CA VAL A 49 -3.74 -15.61 -6.74
C VAL A 49 -4.92 -14.75 -6.34
N ARG A 50 -4.76 -13.42 -6.33
CA ARG A 50 -5.82 -12.45 -6.02
C ARG A 50 -6.75 -12.14 -7.19
N ASP A 51 -6.36 -12.45 -8.43
CA ASP A 51 -7.15 -12.16 -9.64
C ASP A 51 -8.48 -12.89 -9.66
N PRO A 52 -8.52 -14.22 -9.48
CA PRO A 52 -9.81 -14.93 -9.41
C PRO A 52 -10.68 -14.39 -8.27
N VAL A 53 -10.06 -13.99 -7.15
CA VAL A 53 -10.80 -13.42 -6.02
C VAL A 53 -11.40 -12.06 -6.39
N ALA A 54 -10.65 -11.18 -7.08
CA ALA A 54 -11.15 -9.91 -7.59
C ALA A 54 -12.31 -10.10 -8.56
N LEU A 55 -12.21 -11.05 -9.51
CA LEU A 55 -13.28 -11.37 -10.46
C LEU A 55 -14.53 -11.87 -9.74
N ILE A 56 -14.40 -12.74 -8.73
CA ILE A 56 -15.53 -13.20 -7.93
C ILE A 56 -16.16 -12.03 -7.16
N ILE A 57 -15.35 -11.12 -6.60
CA ILE A 57 -15.85 -9.90 -5.95
C ILE A 57 -16.68 -9.08 -6.94
N TYR A 58 -16.22 -8.87 -8.16
CA TYR A 58 -16.96 -8.10 -9.19
C TYR A 58 -18.27 -8.78 -9.58
N PHE A 59 -18.23 -10.09 -9.78
CA PHE A 59 -19.45 -10.85 -10.04
C PHE A 59 -20.47 -10.74 -8.90
N GLN A 60 -20.02 -10.88 -7.65
CA GLN A 60 -20.91 -10.75 -6.50
C GLN A 60 -21.39 -9.31 -6.30
N ALA A 61 -20.52 -8.31 -6.55
CA ALA A 61 -20.86 -6.90 -6.47
C ALA A 61 -21.94 -6.53 -7.49
N ALA A 62 -21.85 -7.07 -8.72
CA ALA A 62 -22.88 -6.90 -9.74
C ALA A 62 -24.22 -7.50 -9.28
N ARG A 63 -24.22 -8.71 -8.70
CA ARG A 63 -25.43 -9.34 -8.13
C ARG A 63 -26.05 -8.58 -6.95
N CYS A 64 -25.24 -7.78 -6.25
CA CYS A 64 -25.68 -6.92 -5.15
C CYS A 64 -26.04 -5.50 -5.58
N GLY A 65 -25.95 -5.16 -6.88
CA GLY A 65 -26.16 -3.80 -7.39
C GLY A 65 -25.08 -2.79 -6.94
N LYS A 66 -23.89 -3.29 -6.54
CA LYS A 66 -22.75 -2.45 -6.12
C LYS A 66 -21.72 -2.21 -7.25
N PHE A 67 -21.88 -2.94 -8.34
CA PHE A 67 -21.11 -2.80 -9.57
C PHE A 67 -22.04 -2.26 -10.67
N THR A 68 -22.33 -0.94 -10.60
CA THR A 68 -23.28 -0.29 -11.51
C THR A 68 -22.55 0.39 -12.65
N ARG A 69 -23.23 0.60 -13.78
CA ARG A 69 -22.68 1.31 -14.93
C ARG A 69 -22.21 2.73 -14.54
N GLU A 70 -22.98 3.41 -13.70
CA GLU A 70 -22.69 4.77 -13.25
C GLU A 70 -21.37 4.87 -12.45
N ASN A 71 -21.08 3.85 -11.63
CA ASN A 71 -19.89 3.82 -10.80
C ASN A 71 -18.66 3.28 -11.54
N MET A 72 -18.87 2.46 -12.58
CA MET A 72 -17.79 1.70 -13.23
C MET A 72 -17.38 2.25 -14.60
N TRP A 73 -18.14 3.17 -15.20
CA TRP A 73 -17.83 3.69 -16.52
C TRP A 73 -16.41 4.32 -16.64
N PRO A 74 -15.84 5.01 -15.61
CA PRO A 74 -14.50 5.57 -15.76
C PRO A 74 -13.44 4.47 -15.86
N PHE A 75 -13.62 3.38 -15.09
CA PHE A 75 -12.72 2.23 -15.16
C PHE A 75 -12.89 1.45 -16.47
N ALA A 76 -14.11 1.33 -16.99
CA ALA A 76 -14.37 0.70 -18.28
C ALA A 76 -13.71 1.50 -19.41
N LEU A 77 -13.80 2.83 -19.38
CA LEU A 77 -13.14 3.71 -20.36
C LEU A 77 -11.61 3.55 -20.28
N LEU A 78 -11.03 3.61 -19.08
CA LEU A 78 -9.60 3.39 -18.86
C LEU A 78 -9.17 2.01 -19.36
N ALA A 79 -9.90 0.97 -18.96
CA ALA A 79 -9.62 -0.41 -19.39
C ALA A 79 -9.66 -0.55 -20.91
N THR A 80 -10.68 0.00 -21.57
CA THR A 80 -10.80 -0.03 -23.03
C THR A 80 -9.62 0.68 -23.69
N GLY A 81 -9.25 1.88 -23.21
CA GLY A 81 -8.09 2.61 -23.74
C GLY A 81 -6.78 1.82 -23.61
N LEU A 82 -6.53 1.24 -22.43
CA LEU A 82 -5.31 0.45 -22.19
C LEU A 82 -5.32 -0.89 -22.94
N ILE A 83 -6.48 -1.54 -23.13
CA ILE A 83 -6.60 -2.76 -23.95
C ILE A 83 -6.30 -2.43 -25.42
N LEU A 84 -6.87 -1.35 -25.97
CA LEU A 84 -6.59 -0.92 -27.34
C LEU A 84 -5.11 -0.59 -27.54
N LEU A 85 -4.50 0.10 -26.58
CA LEU A 85 -3.06 0.39 -26.59
C LEU A 85 -2.24 -0.91 -26.57
N ALA A 86 -2.57 -1.84 -25.66
CA ALA A 86 -1.87 -3.13 -25.56
C ALA A 86 -1.96 -3.94 -26.87
N VAL A 87 -3.16 -3.96 -27.49
CA VAL A 87 -3.34 -4.61 -28.80
C VAL A 87 -2.49 -3.95 -29.87
N ALA A 88 -2.48 -2.62 -29.95
CA ALA A 88 -1.63 -1.88 -30.89
C ALA A 88 -0.15 -2.20 -30.69
N GLN A 89 0.34 -2.24 -29.44
CA GLN A 89 1.72 -2.58 -29.10
C GLN A 89 2.09 -4.03 -29.48
N VAL A 90 1.16 -4.97 -29.35
CA VAL A 90 1.40 -6.37 -29.78
C VAL A 90 1.43 -6.47 -31.29
N ILE A 91 0.54 -5.80 -32.01
CA ILE A 91 0.50 -5.80 -33.49
C ILE A 91 1.76 -5.15 -34.08
N THR A 92 2.25 -4.07 -33.46
CA THR A 92 3.48 -3.38 -33.91
C THR A 92 4.77 -4.12 -33.52
N GLY A 93 4.68 -5.19 -32.73
CA GLY A 93 5.84 -5.94 -32.25
C GLY A 93 6.59 -5.26 -31.07
N ALA A 94 6.07 -4.15 -30.54
CA ALA A 94 6.66 -3.48 -29.38
C ALA A 94 6.50 -4.28 -28.09
N ASN A 95 5.50 -5.17 -28.03
CA ASN A 95 5.21 -5.99 -26.84
C ASN A 95 4.82 -7.42 -27.22
N THR A 96 4.93 -8.35 -26.25
CA THR A 96 4.41 -9.70 -26.39
C THR A 96 3.05 -9.83 -25.72
N LEU A 97 2.19 -10.72 -26.22
CA LEU A 97 0.85 -10.92 -25.66
C LEU A 97 0.89 -11.26 -24.15
N LEU A 98 1.84 -12.10 -23.73
CA LEU A 98 1.96 -12.52 -22.34
C LEU A 98 2.31 -11.34 -21.39
N ILE A 99 3.25 -10.49 -21.81
CA ILE A 99 3.64 -9.30 -21.04
C ILE A 99 2.49 -8.27 -21.03
N ALA A 100 1.79 -8.10 -22.16
CA ALA A 100 0.63 -7.21 -22.24
C ALA A 100 -0.50 -7.65 -21.31
N ILE A 101 -0.82 -8.94 -21.23
CA ILE A 101 -1.83 -9.49 -20.30
C ILE A 101 -1.40 -9.23 -18.85
N TYR A 102 -0.11 -9.46 -18.51
CA TYR A 102 0.40 -9.20 -17.18
C TYR A 102 0.32 -7.70 -16.83
N GLY A 103 0.66 -6.81 -17.76
CA GLY A 103 0.52 -5.38 -17.56
C GLY A 103 -0.93 -4.94 -17.36
N LEU A 104 -1.86 -5.42 -18.19
CA LEU A 104 -3.30 -5.14 -18.04
C LEU A 104 -3.85 -5.63 -16.70
N HIS A 105 -3.43 -6.82 -16.24
CA HIS A 105 -3.73 -7.30 -14.88
C HIS A 105 -3.33 -6.27 -13.82
N SER A 106 -2.11 -5.74 -13.89
CA SER A 106 -1.56 -4.83 -12.88
C SER A 106 -2.22 -3.44 -12.90
N TYR A 107 -2.50 -2.90 -14.09
CA TYR A 107 -2.98 -1.52 -14.24
C TYR A 107 -4.50 -1.37 -14.31
N VAL A 108 -5.25 -2.45 -14.54
CA VAL A 108 -6.71 -2.38 -14.76
C VAL A 108 -7.48 -3.23 -13.77
N LEU A 109 -7.09 -4.50 -13.59
CA LEU A 109 -7.94 -5.52 -12.97
C LEU A 109 -8.37 -5.18 -11.53
N HIS A 110 -7.46 -4.66 -10.71
CA HIS A 110 -7.74 -4.43 -9.30
C HIS A 110 -8.35 -3.05 -8.98
N LEU A 111 -8.27 -2.06 -9.88
CA LEU A 111 -8.72 -0.69 -9.59
C LEU A 111 -10.22 -0.57 -9.27
N PRO A 112 -11.15 -1.27 -9.96
CA PRO A 112 -12.58 -1.19 -9.64
C PRO A 112 -12.92 -1.65 -8.21
N LEU A 113 -12.06 -2.47 -7.58
CA LEU A 113 -12.25 -2.92 -6.20
C LEU A 113 -12.34 -1.75 -5.21
N ILE A 114 -11.66 -0.64 -5.49
CA ILE A 114 -11.72 0.60 -4.69
C ILE A 114 -13.17 1.04 -4.50
N ILE A 115 -13.92 1.12 -5.59
CA ILE A 115 -15.34 1.54 -5.57
C ILE A 115 -16.22 0.46 -4.97
N VAL A 116 -16.00 -0.81 -5.35
CA VAL A 116 -16.77 -1.94 -4.77
C VAL A 116 -16.64 -1.95 -3.24
N MET A 117 -15.44 -1.76 -2.70
CA MET A 117 -15.23 -1.66 -1.26
C MET A 117 -15.92 -0.43 -0.67
N ALA A 118 -15.78 0.73 -1.33
CA ALA A 118 -16.43 1.97 -0.89
C ALA A 118 -17.95 1.81 -0.81
N GLU A 119 -18.59 1.14 -1.77
CA GLU A 119 -20.03 0.91 -1.81
C GLU A 119 -20.50 -0.19 -0.83
N THR A 120 -19.63 -1.15 -0.51
CA THR A 120 -19.98 -2.35 0.25
C THR A 120 -19.73 -2.19 1.75
N LEU A 121 -18.57 -1.61 2.13
CA LEU A 121 -18.15 -1.57 3.51
C LEU A 121 -18.86 -0.47 4.30
N CYS A 122 -19.27 -0.80 5.53
CA CYS A 122 -19.84 0.13 6.49
C CYS A 122 -18.90 0.38 7.68
N ALA A 123 -19.30 1.26 8.60
CA ALA A 123 -18.50 1.62 9.78
C ALA A 123 -18.08 0.41 10.63
N GLN A 124 -18.97 -0.59 10.75
CA GLN A 124 -18.67 -1.82 11.50
C GLN A 124 -17.62 -2.67 10.79
N ASP A 125 -17.67 -2.75 9.46
CA ASP A 125 -16.67 -3.47 8.66
C ASP A 125 -15.30 -2.79 8.78
N LEU A 126 -15.24 -1.46 8.69
CA LEU A 126 -14.01 -0.69 8.89
C LEU A 126 -13.42 -0.89 10.29
N ARG A 127 -14.28 -0.92 11.32
CA ARG A 127 -13.86 -1.24 12.69
C ARG A 127 -13.21 -2.63 12.76
N LYS A 128 -13.84 -3.64 12.15
CA LYS A 128 -13.32 -5.01 12.14
C LYS A 128 -11.99 -5.11 11.39
N VAL A 129 -11.90 -4.49 10.20
CA VAL A 129 -10.64 -4.42 9.44
C VAL A 129 -9.56 -3.72 10.25
N GLY A 130 -9.85 -2.55 10.83
CA GLY A 130 -8.92 -1.83 11.70
C GLY A 130 -8.47 -2.67 12.89
N THR A 131 -9.38 -3.40 13.54
CA THR A 131 -9.03 -4.31 14.64
C THR A 131 -8.01 -5.37 14.19
N TRP A 132 -8.23 -6.03 13.04
CA TRP A 132 -7.30 -7.03 12.52
C TRP A 132 -5.96 -6.43 12.11
N ILE A 133 -5.95 -5.24 11.51
CA ILE A 133 -4.72 -4.52 11.18
C ILE A 133 -3.88 -4.24 12.43
N LEU A 134 -4.53 -3.78 13.52
CA LEU A 134 -3.86 -3.53 14.80
C LEU A 134 -3.37 -4.83 15.44
N ILE A 135 -4.14 -5.91 15.41
CA ILE A 135 -3.72 -7.23 15.92
C ILE A 135 -2.50 -7.73 15.13
N LEU A 136 -2.54 -7.65 13.81
CA LEU A 136 -1.48 -8.15 12.93
C LEU A 136 -0.17 -7.35 13.05
N SER A 137 -0.23 -6.08 13.47
CA SER A 137 0.98 -5.25 13.59
C SER A 137 1.99 -5.84 14.58
N VAL A 138 1.53 -6.41 15.69
CA VAL A 138 2.41 -6.96 16.73
C VAL A 138 3.17 -8.21 16.25
N PRO A 139 2.51 -9.30 15.80
CA PRO A 139 3.23 -10.46 15.30
C PRO A 139 4.05 -10.16 14.04
N MET A 140 3.61 -9.22 13.20
CA MET A 140 4.38 -8.79 12.03
C MET A 140 5.69 -8.13 12.44
N THR A 141 5.67 -7.26 13.44
CA THR A 141 6.88 -6.63 14.00
C THR A 141 7.79 -7.67 14.65
N ALA A 142 7.24 -8.60 15.44
CA ALA A 142 8.02 -9.68 16.04
C ALA A 142 8.71 -10.54 14.96
N LEU A 143 8.00 -10.84 13.88
CA LEU A 143 8.57 -11.55 12.73
C LEU A 143 9.70 -10.76 12.07
N MET A 144 9.54 -9.44 11.92
CA MET A 144 10.59 -8.59 11.34
C MET A 144 11.84 -8.54 12.20
N VAL A 145 11.69 -8.45 13.52
CA VAL A 145 12.82 -8.51 14.46
C VAL A 145 13.53 -9.86 14.32
N ALA A 146 12.77 -10.97 14.29
CA ALA A 146 13.34 -12.29 14.10
C ALA A 146 14.08 -12.43 12.76
N GLN A 147 13.51 -11.88 11.68
CA GLN A 147 14.16 -11.88 10.35
C GLN A 147 15.45 -11.07 10.35
N PHE A 148 15.48 -9.92 11.04
CA PHE A 148 16.67 -9.07 11.12
C PHE A 148 17.86 -9.77 11.77
N TYR A 149 17.62 -10.51 12.87
CA TYR A 149 18.67 -11.19 13.61
C TYR A 149 19.01 -12.59 13.06
N ALA A 150 18.15 -13.17 12.23
CA ALA A 150 18.42 -14.43 11.58
C ALA A 150 19.49 -14.29 10.48
N LEU A 151 20.27 -15.34 10.25
CA LEU A 151 21.21 -15.38 9.15
C LEU A 151 20.51 -15.13 7.81
N PRO A 152 21.14 -14.40 6.85
CA PRO A 152 20.55 -14.20 5.54
C PRO A 152 20.13 -15.48 4.82
N SER A 153 20.85 -16.58 5.05
CA SER A 153 20.57 -17.92 4.51
C SER A 153 19.50 -18.70 5.25
N SER A 154 18.98 -18.18 6.38
CA SER A 154 17.95 -18.86 7.17
C SER A 154 16.63 -18.97 6.39
N TRP A 155 15.87 -20.04 6.61
CA TRP A 155 14.55 -20.26 5.99
C TRP A 155 13.57 -19.10 6.24
N ILE A 156 13.66 -18.45 7.41
CA ILE A 156 12.80 -17.30 7.75
C ILE A 156 13.07 -16.10 6.83
N ASN A 157 14.28 -16.04 6.25
CA ASN A 157 14.75 -15.00 5.33
C ASN A 157 14.68 -15.43 3.86
N ALA A 158 14.02 -16.55 3.56
CA ALA A 158 13.77 -16.96 2.18
C ALA A 158 13.09 -15.83 1.37
N GLY A 159 13.51 -15.64 0.14
CA GLY A 159 12.83 -14.76 -0.82
C GLY A 159 11.60 -15.42 -1.43
N ALA A 160 10.87 -14.68 -2.24
CA ALA A 160 9.69 -15.20 -2.92
C ALA A 160 10.09 -15.99 -4.19
N GLY A 161 10.18 -17.30 -4.07
CA GLY A 161 10.58 -18.24 -5.12
C GLY A 161 11.74 -19.12 -4.71
N VAL A 162 11.91 -20.24 -5.42
CA VAL A 162 12.98 -21.22 -5.12
C VAL A 162 14.35 -20.56 -5.29
N GLY A 163 15.20 -20.67 -4.27
CA GLY A 163 16.54 -20.08 -4.29
C GLY A 163 16.62 -18.55 -4.20
N SER A 164 15.50 -17.87 -4.08
CA SER A 164 15.49 -16.41 -3.90
C SER A 164 15.87 -16.01 -2.48
N ALA A 165 16.58 -14.89 -2.34
CA ALA A 165 16.96 -14.30 -1.05
C ALA A 165 16.25 -12.95 -0.86
N GLN A 166 16.14 -12.52 0.40
CA GLN A 166 15.70 -11.16 0.73
C GLN A 166 16.79 -10.14 0.37
N ILE A 167 16.38 -8.88 0.19
CA ILE A 167 17.29 -7.79 -0.14
C ILE A 167 18.23 -7.53 1.05
N SER A 168 19.54 -7.49 0.78
CA SER A 168 20.55 -7.17 1.78
C SER A 168 20.42 -5.73 2.32
N SER A 169 20.82 -5.55 3.56
CA SER A 169 20.95 -4.28 4.26
C SER A 169 22.41 -4.02 4.63
N ALA A 170 22.71 -2.95 5.34
CA ALA A 170 24.03 -2.71 5.92
C ALA A 170 24.33 -3.71 7.04
N GLY A 171 25.62 -3.87 7.41
CA GLY A 171 26.03 -4.70 8.54
C GLY A 171 25.76 -6.20 8.40
N GLY A 172 25.56 -6.72 7.18
CA GLY A 172 25.29 -8.15 6.95
C GLY A 172 23.84 -8.56 7.25
N HIS A 173 22.99 -7.63 7.68
CA HIS A 173 21.57 -7.87 7.89
C HIS A 173 20.79 -7.86 6.57
N ILE A 174 19.56 -8.37 6.61
CA ILE A 174 18.59 -8.25 5.51
C ILE A 174 17.63 -7.09 5.76
N ARG A 175 16.83 -6.73 4.75
CA ARG A 175 15.63 -5.91 4.91
C ARG A 175 14.43 -6.80 5.21
N PRO A 176 13.97 -6.85 6.47
CA PRO A 176 12.84 -7.70 6.80
C PRO A 176 11.59 -7.30 6.02
N ALA A 177 10.92 -8.29 5.46
CA ALA A 177 9.68 -8.09 4.70
C ALA A 177 8.44 -8.55 5.50
N GLY A 178 8.63 -9.15 6.68
CA GLY A 178 7.55 -9.80 7.40
C GLY A 178 6.94 -10.94 6.57
N THR A 179 5.63 -10.99 6.49
CA THR A 179 4.90 -11.95 5.63
C THR A 179 4.85 -11.54 4.16
N PHE A 180 5.16 -10.27 3.83
CA PHE A 180 5.16 -9.79 2.45
C PHE A 180 6.32 -10.37 1.64
N SER A 181 6.19 -10.39 0.33
CA SER A 181 7.25 -10.86 -0.58
C SER A 181 8.50 -9.99 -0.52
N TYR A 182 8.33 -8.67 -0.37
CA TYR A 182 9.38 -7.66 -0.29
C TYR A 182 9.04 -6.58 0.75
N GLY A 183 10.05 -5.84 1.22
CA GLY A 183 9.91 -4.79 2.22
C GLY A 183 8.92 -3.66 1.88
N ASN A 184 8.62 -3.44 0.58
CA ASN A 184 7.65 -2.43 0.14
C ASN A 184 6.23 -2.67 0.69
N GLY A 185 5.84 -3.93 0.93
CA GLY A 185 4.57 -4.24 1.58
C GLY A 185 4.49 -3.66 2.98
N PHE A 186 5.58 -3.77 3.72
CA PHE A 186 5.65 -3.23 5.07
C PHE A 186 5.66 -1.70 5.11
N VAL A 187 6.32 -1.06 4.13
CA VAL A 187 6.32 0.41 3.96
C VAL A 187 4.89 0.96 3.83
N THR A 188 3.99 0.23 3.17
CA THR A 188 2.59 0.63 2.99
C THR A 188 1.70 0.19 4.17
N PHE A 189 2.05 -0.91 4.85
CA PHE A 189 1.29 -1.45 5.98
C PHE A 189 1.44 -0.59 7.25
N ILE A 190 2.63 -0.11 7.59
CA ILE A 190 2.89 0.70 8.80
C ILE A 190 1.98 1.95 8.88
N PRO A 191 1.89 2.83 7.86
CA PRO A 191 1.05 4.01 7.96
C PRO A 191 -0.45 3.68 8.05
N MET A 192 -0.88 2.53 7.52
CA MET A 192 -2.24 2.04 7.71
C MET A 192 -2.49 1.65 9.18
N VAL A 193 -1.56 0.97 9.83
CA VAL A 193 -1.60 0.67 11.27
C VAL A 193 -1.69 1.96 12.07
N ALA A 194 -0.82 2.94 11.79
CA ALA A 194 -0.82 4.24 12.44
C ALA A 194 -2.18 4.95 12.29
N GLY A 195 -2.76 4.98 11.08
CA GLY A 195 -4.05 5.60 10.83
C GLY A 195 -5.18 5.04 11.70
N PHE A 196 -5.30 3.72 11.78
CA PHE A 196 -6.31 3.07 12.63
C PHE A 196 -6.01 3.21 14.13
N ALA A 197 -4.75 3.12 14.55
CA ALA A 197 -4.36 3.27 15.94
C ALA A 197 -4.66 4.69 16.46
N PHE A 198 -4.26 5.72 15.72
CA PHE A 198 -4.54 7.11 16.09
C PHE A 198 -6.04 7.41 16.08
N PHE A 199 -6.79 6.96 15.08
CA PHE A 199 -8.24 7.13 15.08
C PHE A 199 -8.89 6.49 16.31
N THR A 200 -8.42 5.32 16.73
CA THR A 200 -8.91 4.62 17.93
C THR A 200 -8.65 5.44 19.20
N LEU A 201 -7.50 6.10 19.31
CA LEU A 201 -7.18 6.96 20.46
C LEU A 201 -8.04 8.23 20.46
N PHE A 202 -8.35 8.82 19.30
CA PHE A 202 -9.24 9.97 19.19
C PHE A 202 -10.71 9.62 19.41
N ARG A 203 -11.10 8.34 19.26
CA ARG A 203 -12.46 7.86 19.41
C ARG A 203 -12.55 6.68 20.38
N PRO A 204 -12.55 6.95 21.71
CA PRO A 204 -12.66 5.91 22.72
C PRO A 204 -13.90 5.02 22.50
N GLY A 205 -13.74 3.70 22.70
CA GLY A 205 -14.82 2.72 22.50
C GLY A 205 -14.99 2.21 21.06
N TRP A 206 -14.24 2.77 20.07
CA TRP A 206 -14.29 2.25 18.70
C TRP A 206 -13.56 0.92 18.56
N ILE A 207 -12.32 0.84 19.04
CA ILE A 207 -11.53 -0.38 19.25
C ILE A 207 -10.96 -0.32 20.67
N PRO A 208 -10.61 -1.43 21.33
CA PRO A 208 -9.95 -1.37 22.62
C PRO A 208 -8.64 -0.56 22.58
N GLN A 209 -8.51 0.42 23.49
CA GLN A 209 -7.37 1.35 23.46
C GLN A 209 -6.03 0.67 23.68
N TRP A 210 -5.98 -0.40 24.51
CA TRP A 210 -4.75 -1.15 24.73
C TRP A 210 -4.18 -1.72 23.41
N LEU A 211 -5.07 -2.13 22.48
CA LEU A 211 -4.66 -2.63 21.18
C LEU A 211 -4.06 -1.51 20.31
N ALA A 212 -4.63 -0.31 20.37
CA ALA A 212 -4.06 0.85 19.67
C ALA A 212 -2.67 1.19 20.21
N TRP A 213 -2.48 1.17 21.54
CA TRP A 213 -1.17 1.39 22.16
C TRP A 213 -0.16 0.30 21.80
N ALA A 214 -0.56 -0.98 21.84
CA ALA A 214 0.29 -2.09 21.42
C ALA A 214 0.73 -1.94 19.94
N ALA A 215 -0.19 -1.53 19.06
CA ALA A 215 0.10 -1.29 17.65
C ALA A 215 1.03 -0.08 17.44
N ILE A 216 0.89 0.99 18.22
CA ILE A 216 1.79 2.14 18.18
C ILE A 216 3.21 1.74 18.60
N MET A 217 3.34 1.03 19.72
CA MET A 217 4.64 0.54 20.18
C MET A 217 5.27 -0.40 19.14
N SER A 218 4.49 -1.31 18.59
CA SER A 218 4.89 -2.17 17.48
C SER A 218 5.40 -1.35 16.27
N THR A 219 4.69 -0.29 15.89
CA THR A 219 5.10 0.60 14.79
C THR A 219 6.43 1.30 15.08
N ILE A 220 6.61 1.84 16.30
CA ILE A 220 7.85 2.50 16.72
C ILE A 220 9.05 1.54 16.62
N VAL A 221 8.88 0.32 17.14
CA VAL A 221 9.92 -0.72 17.07
C VAL A 221 10.19 -1.12 15.61
N ALA A 222 9.15 -1.31 14.80
CA ALA A 222 9.29 -1.79 13.43
C ALA A 222 10.01 -0.80 12.49
N MET A 223 9.96 0.51 12.76
CA MET A 223 10.53 1.53 11.88
C MET A 223 12.04 1.33 11.63
N PRO A 224 12.93 1.23 12.63
CA PRO A 224 14.35 1.00 12.38
C PRO A 224 14.61 -0.35 11.72
N PHE A 225 13.90 -1.41 12.10
CA PHE A 225 14.05 -2.74 11.50
C PHE A 225 13.66 -2.78 10.02
N SER A 226 12.76 -1.92 9.58
CA SER A 226 12.38 -1.84 8.16
C SER A 226 13.56 -1.51 7.24
N GLY A 227 14.60 -0.88 7.77
CA GLY A 227 15.76 -0.39 7.04
C GLY A 227 15.37 0.57 5.88
N SER A 228 14.19 1.19 5.95
CA SER A 228 13.62 2.01 4.87
C SER A 228 13.47 3.47 5.27
N ARG A 229 14.21 4.35 4.60
CA ARG A 229 14.05 5.81 4.74
C ARG A 229 12.63 6.28 4.37
N THR A 230 12.01 5.60 3.41
CA THR A 230 10.65 5.90 2.96
C THR A 230 9.62 5.76 4.08
N VAL A 231 9.77 4.76 4.96
CA VAL A 231 8.91 4.60 6.14
C VAL A 231 9.02 5.83 7.05
N LEU A 232 10.24 6.31 7.32
CA LEU A 232 10.44 7.50 8.16
C LEU A 232 9.77 8.73 7.55
N PHE A 233 9.96 8.99 6.25
CA PHE A 233 9.31 10.13 5.59
C PHE A 233 7.79 10.04 5.63
N ILE A 234 7.22 8.86 5.36
CA ILE A 234 5.77 8.66 5.41
C ILE A 234 5.24 8.87 6.85
N MET A 235 5.97 8.41 7.86
CA MET A 235 5.56 8.57 9.26
C MET A 235 5.70 10.01 9.75
N VAL A 236 6.70 10.77 9.30
CA VAL A 236 6.78 12.22 9.52
C VAL A 236 5.59 12.93 8.86
N GLY A 237 5.28 12.59 7.61
CA GLY A 237 4.09 13.09 6.93
C GLY A 237 2.80 12.72 7.66
N PHE A 238 2.70 11.48 8.17
CA PHE A 238 1.57 11.03 9.00
C PHE A 238 1.41 11.88 10.26
N LEU A 239 2.50 12.18 10.98
CA LEU A 239 2.46 13.05 12.16
C LEU A 239 1.97 14.45 11.81
N GLY A 240 2.43 15.01 10.68
CA GLY A 240 1.91 16.29 10.17
C GLY A 240 0.39 16.23 9.91
N VAL A 241 -0.08 15.19 9.24
CA VAL A 241 -1.50 14.95 8.99
C VAL A 241 -2.28 14.79 10.31
N ALA A 242 -1.73 14.06 11.29
CA ALA A 242 -2.34 13.88 12.60
C ALA A 242 -2.41 15.19 13.40
N LEU A 243 -1.36 16.02 13.36
CA LEU A 243 -1.35 17.35 13.99
C LEU A 243 -2.44 18.26 13.40
N LEU A 244 -2.63 18.22 12.09
CA LEU A 244 -3.70 19.00 11.42
C LEU A 244 -5.11 18.58 11.85
N THR A 245 -5.32 17.38 12.37
CA THR A 245 -6.63 16.98 12.94
C THR A 245 -7.01 17.79 14.18
N GLY A 246 -6.00 18.29 14.92
CA GLY A 246 -6.18 19.12 16.13
C GLY A 246 -6.41 20.60 15.85
N VAL A 247 -6.08 21.09 14.66
CA VAL A 247 -6.22 22.50 14.29
C VAL A 247 -7.69 22.88 14.19
N GLY A 248 -8.07 23.97 14.85
CA GLY A 248 -9.45 24.47 14.88
C GLY A 248 -10.38 23.80 15.90
N ARG A 249 -9.88 22.86 16.72
CA ARG A 249 -10.64 22.17 17.77
C ARG A 249 -9.83 22.15 19.06
N GLY A 250 -9.94 23.21 19.86
CA GLY A 250 -9.12 23.40 21.07
C GLY A 250 -9.05 22.21 22.03
N SER A 251 -10.14 21.45 22.19
CA SER A 251 -10.17 20.23 23.02
C SER A 251 -9.39 19.05 22.42
N HIS A 252 -9.23 18.98 21.10
CA HIS A 252 -8.47 17.93 20.41
C HIS A 252 -6.99 18.24 20.32
N PHE A 253 -6.63 19.52 20.31
CA PHE A 253 -5.21 19.94 20.24
C PHE A 253 -4.41 19.42 21.43
N ALA A 254 -4.93 19.56 22.65
CA ALA A 254 -4.28 19.03 23.85
C ALA A 254 -4.13 17.49 23.79
N GLY A 255 -5.10 16.79 23.21
CA GLY A 255 -5.02 15.34 22.97
C GLY A 255 -3.92 14.96 21.98
N VAL A 256 -3.79 15.72 20.90
CA VAL A 256 -2.74 15.51 19.88
C VAL A 256 -1.36 15.78 20.47
N VAL A 257 -1.20 16.88 21.22
CA VAL A 257 0.08 17.20 21.90
C VAL A 257 0.48 16.11 22.88
N LYS A 258 -0.46 15.64 23.72
CA LYS A 258 -0.19 14.50 24.63
C LYS A 258 0.24 13.25 23.87
N LEU A 259 -0.44 12.94 22.77
CA LEU A 259 -0.12 11.79 21.95
C LEU A 259 1.27 11.90 21.34
N VAL A 260 1.64 13.05 20.78
CA VAL A 260 2.99 13.30 20.26
C VAL A 260 4.05 13.17 21.37
N ALA A 261 3.78 13.71 22.57
CA ALA A 261 4.66 13.57 23.70
C ALA A 261 4.85 12.10 24.12
N VAL A 262 3.78 11.31 24.13
CA VAL A 262 3.86 9.87 24.43
C VAL A 262 4.60 9.11 23.34
N LEU A 263 4.43 9.49 22.07
CA LEU A 263 5.20 8.89 20.97
C LEU A 263 6.70 9.20 21.09
N LEU A 264 7.06 10.44 21.38
CA LEU A 264 8.46 10.83 21.60
C LEU A 264 9.05 10.07 22.81
N LEU A 265 8.30 9.97 23.90
CA LEU A 265 8.71 9.15 25.05
C LEU A 265 8.86 7.67 24.65
N GLY A 266 7.93 7.13 23.86
CA GLY A 266 8.01 5.76 23.36
C GLY A 266 9.24 5.51 22.48
N VAL A 267 9.62 6.48 21.65
CA VAL A 267 10.88 6.44 20.87
C VAL A 267 12.09 6.45 21.82
N VAL A 268 12.12 7.36 22.81
CA VAL A 268 13.21 7.42 23.79
C VAL A 268 13.36 6.10 24.55
N VAL A 269 12.25 5.50 24.98
CA VAL A 269 12.25 4.20 25.66
C VAL A 269 12.71 3.08 24.71
N ALA A 270 12.24 3.07 23.46
CA ALA A 270 12.66 2.08 22.48
C ALA A 270 14.17 2.15 22.21
N LEU A 271 14.75 3.34 22.16
CA LEU A 271 16.19 3.54 21.99
C LEU A 271 17.03 3.08 23.21
N GLN A 272 16.41 2.80 24.36
CA GLN A 272 17.11 2.17 25.50
C GLN A 272 17.21 0.65 25.37
N LEU A 273 16.48 0.05 24.39
CA LEU A 273 16.49 -1.38 24.18
C LEU A 273 17.69 -1.78 23.28
N PRO A 274 18.64 -2.61 23.74
CA PRO A 274 19.85 -2.92 22.98
C PRO A 274 19.55 -3.43 21.57
N PHE A 275 18.55 -4.29 21.43
CA PHE A 275 18.18 -4.84 20.13
C PHE A 275 17.61 -3.79 19.14
N VAL A 276 17.11 -2.65 19.63
CA VAL A 276 16.67 -1.55 18.76
C VAL A 276 17.86 -0.73 18.29
N ASN A 277 18.89 -0.57 19.11
CA ASN A 277 20.09 0.17 18.75
C ASN A 277 20.81 -0.44 17.55
N ASP A 278 20.95 -1.77 17.47
CA ASP A 278 21.54 -2.44 16.32
C ASP A 278 20.80 -2.12 15.00
N ALA A 279 19.46 -2.06 15.08
CA ALA A 279 18.65 -1.70 13.92
C ALA A 279 18.77 -0.21 13.56
N VAL A 280 18.89 0.66 14.54
CA VAL A 280 19.12 2.11 14.34
C VAL A 280 20.50 2.35 13.73
N ASP A 281 21.53 1.67 14.21
CA ASP A 281 22.89 1.77 13.65
C ASP A 281 22.94 1.28 12.20
N THR A 282 22.25 0.16 11.91
CA THR A 282 22.11 -0.35 10.56
C THR A 282 21.39 0.66 9.64
N LEU A 283 20.30 1.27 10.13
CA LEU A 283 19.55 2.28 9.39
C LEU A 283 20.39 3.54 9.16
N THR A 284 21.14 3.99 10.19
CA THR A 284 22.02 5.16 10.11
C THR A 284 23.16 4.94 9.14
N THR A 285 23.81 3.78 9.18
CA THR A 285 24.86 3.39 8.22
C THR A 285 24.31 3.40 6.79
N ARG A 286 23.11 2.85 6.57
CA ARG A 286 22.45 2.92 5.27
C ARG A 286 22.09 4.31 4.82
N TRP A 287 21.68 5.16 5.77
CA TRP A 287 21.42 6.57 5.47
C TRP A 287 22.69 7.27 4.99
N GLN A 288 23.81 7.05 5.68
CA GLN A 288 25.12 7.60 5.28
C GLN A 288 25.59 7.08 3.93
N GLN A 289 25.52 5.76 3.70
CA GLN A 289 25.88 5.16 2.40
C GLN A 289 25.04 5.75 1.26
N ALA A 290 23.77 5.94 1.47
CA ALA A 290 22.88 6.49 0.48
C ALA A 290 23.09 8.02 0.29
N SER A 291 23.37 8.77 1.36
CA SER A 291 23.74 10.20 1.25
C SER A 291 25.03 10.39 0.49
N ASN A 292 26.01 9.51 0.70
CA ASN A 292 27.27 9.53 -0.06
C ASN A 292 27.08 9.23 -1.55
N ALA A 293 26.09 8.38 -1.89
CA ALA A 293 25.79 7.99 -3.27
C ALA A 293 24.79 8.92 -3.98
N GLU A 294 23.80 9.43 -3.24
CA GLU A 294 22.66 10.18 -3.79
C GLU A 294 22.76 11.70 -3.52
N GLY A 295 23.68 12.14 -2.66
CA GLY A 295 23.83 13.53 -2.19
C GLY A 295 23.11 13.80 -0.87
N ASP A 296 23.03 15.06 -0.46
CA ASP A 296 22.43 15.52 0.81
C ASP A 296 20.93 15.16 0.88
N THR A 297 20.38 15.22 2.10
CA THR A 297 18.95 14.91 2.37
C THR A 297 18.00 15.72 1.48
N GLN A 298 18.34 16.96 1.16
CA GLN A 298 17.56 17.81 0.27
C GLN A 298 17.60 17.26 -1.17
N ALA A 299 18.78 16.86 -1.67
CA ALA A 299 18.93 16.25 -2.99
C ALA A 299 18.15 14.91 -3.08
N VAL A 300 18.09 14.14 -1.99
CA VAL A 300 17.31 12.90 -1.91
C VAL A 300 15.81 13.18 -1.96
N LEU A 301 15.33 14.20 -1.23
CA LEU A 301 13.92 14.61 -1.26
C LEU A 301 13.54 15.14 -2.63
N ASP A 302 14.35 16.02 -3.21
CA ASP A 302 14.12 16.58 -4.55
C ASP A 302 14.06 15.45 -5.59
N ARG A 303 14.99 14.50 -5.55
CA ARG A 303 15.04 13.38 -6.49
C ARG A 303 13.87 12.41 -6.32
N ARG A 304 13.44 12.12 -5.07
CA ARG A 304 12.39 11.13 -4.77
C ARG A 304 10.97 11.68 -4.76
N VAL A 305 10.80 12.99 -4.60
CA VAL A 305 9.49 13.65 -4.61
C VAL A 305 9.31 14.41 -5.93
N LEU A 306 10.11 15.43 -6.19
CA LEU A 306 9.98 16.26 -7.40
C LEU A 306 10.56 15.56 -8.64
N GLY A 307 11.72 14.91 -8.52
CA GLY A 307 12.38 14.21 -9.61
C GLY A 307 11.62 13.02 -10.18
N VAL A 308 10.64 12.46 -9.44
CA VAL A 308 9.74 11.44 -9.98
C VAL A 308 8.87 12.03 -11.09
N PHE A 309 8.30 13.23 -10.86
CA PHE A 309 7.48 13.93 -11.84
C PHE A 309 8.30 14.44 -13.01
N GLU A 310 9.47 15.05 -12.72
CA GLU A 310 10.39 15.58 -13.74
C GLU A 310 10.84 14.49 -14.72
N ARG A 311 11.27 13.30 -14.22
CA ARG A 311 11.66 12.18 -15.07
C ARG A 311 10.52 11.65 -15.90
N GLY A 312 9.30 11.57 -15.32
CA GLY A 312 8.10 11.18 -16.06
C GLY A 312 7.82 12.14 -17.21
N LEU A 313 7.91 13.46 -16.97
CA LEU A 313 7.74 14.47 -18.00
C LEU A 313 8.87 14.41 -19.05
N LYS A 314 10.13 14.22 -18.64
CA LYS A 314 11.26 14.07 -19.57
C LYS A 314 11.10 12.84 -20.45
N ALA A 315 10.74 11.70 -19.86
CA ALA A 315 10.48 10.46 -20.59
C ALA A 315 9.39 10.64 -21.66
N SER A 316 8.42 11.54 -21.46
CA SER A 316 7.36 11.79 -22.45
C SER A 316 7.89 12.42 -23.75
N GLY A 317 9.00 13.14 -23.70
CA GLY A 317 9.64 13.71 -24.88
C GLY A 317 10.55 12.73 -25.63
N GLU A 318 10.96 11.64 -24.97
CA GLU A 318 11.96 10.70 -25.50
C GLU A 318 11.33 9.36 -25.93
N THR A 319 10.06 9.11 -25.61
CA THR A 319 9.39 7.83 -25.82
C THR A 319 8.55 7.82 -27.10
N ALA A 320 8.50 6.66 -27.77
CA ALA A 320 7.60 6.44 -28.90
C ALA A 320 6.12 6.66 -28.50
N TRP A 321 5.30 7.12 -29.44
CA TRP A 321 3.88 7.45 -29.20
C TRP A 321 3.07 6.33 -28.55
N LEU A 322 3.34 5.08 -28.93
CA LEU A 322 2.67 3.90 -28.37
C LEU A 322 3.40 3.33 -27.14
N GLY A 323 4.55 3.90 -26.74
CA GLY A 323 5.38 3.35 -25.66
C GLY A 323 6.11 2.06 -26.05
N ASN A 324 6.82 1.48 -25.07
CA ASN A 324 7.62 0.26 -25.25
C ASN A 324 6.88 -1.02 -24.87
N GLY A 325 5.64 -0.92 -24.42
CA GLY A 325 4.79 -2.06 -24.07
C GLY A 325 4.29 -2.06 -22.62
N ILE A 326 2.97 -2.15 -22.47
CA ILE A 326 2.32 -2.26 -21.15
C ILE A 326 2.84 -3.49 -20.43
N GLY A 327 3.31 -3.31 -19.19
CA GLY A 327 3.86 -4.37 -18.33
C GLY A 327 5.34 -4.66 -18.56
N MET A 328 5.99 -4.01 -19.54
CA MET A 328 7.40 -4.24 -19.87
C MET A 328 8.37 -3.87 -18.73
N GLY A 329 8.04 -2.88 -17.90
CA GLY A 329 8.84 -2.49 -16.75
C GLY A 329 8.64 -3.37 -15.52
N SER A 330 7.83 -4.43 -15.61
CA SER A 330 7.61 -5.34 -14.49
C SER A 330 8.72 -6.36 -14.31
N ASN A 331 8.91 -6.84 -13.07
CA ASN A 331 9.81 -7.95 -12.78
C ASN A 331 9.45 -9.24 -13.56
N ALA A 332 8.17 -9.45 -13.83
CA ALA A 332 7.70 -10.58 -14.62
C ALA A 332 8.18 -10.49 -16.08
N ALA A 333 8.11 -9.30 -16.69
CA ALA A 333 8.62 -9.07 -18.04
C ALA A 333 10.13 -9.25 -18.11
N SER A 334 10.86 -8.78 -17.06
CA SER A 334 12.30 -8.97 -16.97
C SER A 334 12.69 -10.46 -16.96
N VAL A 335 12.06 -11.23 -16.07
CA VAL A 335 12.32 -12.69 -16.01
C VAL A 335 11.97 -13.38 -17.33
N LEU A 336 10.86 -13.02 -17.97
CA LEU A 336 10.44 -13.60 -19.25
C LEU A 336 11.41 -13.26 -20.41
N LYS A 337 12.03 -12.07 -20.40
CA LYS A 337 12.95 -11.63 -21.47
C LYS A 337 14.42 -11.98 -21.24
N THR A 338 14.87 -11.89 -19.99
CA THR A 338 16.30 -11.99 -19.65
C THR A 338 16.66 -13.17 -18.74
N GLY A 339 15.63 -13.85 -18.19
CA GLY A 339 15.82 -14.91 -17.18
C GLY A 339 16.19 -14.39 -15.78
N THR A 340 16.39 -13.08 -15.62
CA THR A 340 16.81 -12.46 -14.36
C THR A 340 15.87 -11.33 -13.95
N GLN A 341 15.84 -11.01 -12.65
CA GLN A 341 15.10 -9.85 -12.16
C GLN A 341 15.95 -8.58 -12.33
N SER A 342 15.53 -7.70 -13.21
CA SER A 342 16.15 -6.40 -13.47
C SER A 342 15.09 -5.37 -13.88
N PHE A 343 15.43 -4.09 -13.85
CA PHE A 343 14.57 -3.06 -14.42
C PHE A 343 14.84 -2.95 -15.93
N LEU A 344 13.90 -3.40 -16.76
CA LEU A 344 14.03 -3.32 -18.21
C LEU A 344 13.86 -1.89 -18.77
N LEU A 345 13.07 -1.05 -18.08
CA LEU A 345 12.81 0.32 -18.49
C LEU A 345 13.32 1.31 -17.43
N ALA A 346 12.54 1.53 -16.37
CA ALA A 346 12.89 2.45 -15.30
C ALA A 346 12.42 1.93 -13.94
N GLU A 347 13.13 2.33 -12.89
CA GLU A 347 12.76 1.99 -11.51
C GLU A 347 11.59 2.86 -11.01
N MET A 348 11.56 4.14 -11.42
CA MET A 348 10.57 5.09 -10.96
C MET A 348 9.23 4.93 -11.68
N GLU A 349 8.12 4.93 -10.92
CA GLU A 349 6.78 4.65 -11.42
C GLU A 349 6.34 5.59 -12.55
N TRP A 350 6.56 6.91 -12.42
CA TRP A 350 6.11 7.87 -13.41
C TRP A 350 6.85 7.72 -14.74
N GLU A 351 8.18 7.62 -14.66
CA GLU A 351 9.04 7.38 -15.82
C GLU A 351 8.66 6.06 -16.50
N ARG A 352 8.56 4.98 -15.71
CA ARG A 352 8.19 3.66 -16.22
C ARG A 352 6.82 3.66 -16.89
N THR A 353 5.80 4.27 -16.28
CA THR A 353 4.45 4.31 -16.84
C THR A 353 4.42 5.04 -18.17
N VAL A 354 5.16 6.16 -18.29
CA VAL A 354 5.27 6.90 -19.56
C VAL A 354 6.02 6.07 -20.61
N LEU A 355 7.10 5.40 -20.21
CA LEU A 355 7.85 4.53 -21.12
C LEU A 355 7.03 3.34 -21.61
N GLU A 356 6.18 2.76 -20.76
CA GLU A 356 5.31 1.64 -21.11
C GLU A 356 4.14 2.05 -22.02
N PHE A 357 3.46 3.15 -21.69
CA PHE A 357 2.18 3.54 -22.30
C PHE A 357 2.34 4.57 -23.43
N GLY A 358 3.52 5.14 -23.57
CA GLY A 358 3.76 6.32 -24.41
C GLY A 358 3.30 7.63 -23.73
N PRO A 359 3.64 8.78 -24.33
CA PRO A 359 3.45 10.08 -23.69
C PRO A 359 1.96 10.40 -23.39
N VAL A 360 1.07 10.13 -24.33
CA VAL A 360 -0.34 10.49 -24.19
C VAL A 360 -1.05 9.63 -23.15
N PHE A 361 -1.02 8.32 -23.32
CA PHE A 361 -1.70 7.39 -22.39
C PHE A 361 -1.01 7.35 -21.03
N GLY A 362 0.32 7.45 -20.97
CA GLY A 362 1.08 7.48 -19.74
C GLY A 362 0.75 8.70 -18.89
N LEU A 363 0.81 9.90 -19.46
CA LEU A 363 0.47 11.13 -18.73
C LEU A 363 -1.02 11.18 -18.38
N ALA A 364 -1.92 10.70 -19.25
CA ALA A 364 -3.35 10.62 -18.93
C ALA A 364 -3.61 9.69 -17.74
N TYR A 365 -2.99 8.51 -17.70
CA TYR A 365 -3.10 7.55 -16.60
C TYR A 365 -2.57 8.14 -15.29
N LEU A 366 -1.39 8.74 -15.31
CA LEU A 366 -0.78 9.41 -14.14
C LEU A 366 -1.61 10.62 -13.67
N GLY A 367 -2.16 11.38 -14.62
CA GLY A 367 -3.09 12.47 -14.33
C GLY A 367 -4.37 12.01 -13.64
N LEU A 368 -4.94 10.87 -14.06
CA LEU A 368 -6.10 10.27 -13.38
C LEU A 368 -5.74 9.82 -11.95
N ARG A 369 -4.56 9.25 -11.73
CA ARG A 369 -4.08 8.87 -10.37
C ARG A 369 -3.91 10.11 -9.49
N ALA A 370 -3.28 11.18 -10.02
CA ALA A 370 -3.11 12.44 -9.31
C ALA A 370 -4.46 13.10 -8.99
N PHE A 371 -5.38 13.13 -9.95
CA PHE A 371 -6.74 13.64 -9.75
C PHE A 371 -7.48 12.86 -8.66
N PHE A 372 -7.40 11.54 -8.68
CA PHE A 372 -8.01 10.70 -7.65
C PHE A 372 -7.39 10.94 -6.26
N ALA A 373 -6.07 11.12 -6.18
CA ALA A 373 -5.39 11.48 -4.94
C ALA A 373 -5.87 12.84 -4.39
N LEU A 374 -5.99 13.85 -5.26
CA LEU A 374 -6.51 15.17 -4.88
C LEU A 374 -7.98 15.12 -4.48
N TYR A 375 -8.79 14.31 -5.15
CA TYR A 375 -10.18 14.06 -4.77
C TYR A 375 -10.29 13.46 -3.36
N LEU A 376 -9.48 12.42 -3.05
CA LEU A 376 -9.44 11.80 -1.72
C LEU A 376 -8.99 12.81 -0.65
N LEU A 377 -7.95 13.59 -0.94
CA LEU A 377 -7.44 14.62 -0.05
C LEU A 377 -8.54 15.65 0.29
N TRP A 378 -9.17 16.19 -0.75
CA TRP A 378 -10.22 17.21 -0.59
C TRP A 378 -11.44 16.67 0.15
N ARG A 379 -11.94 15.48 -0.21
CA ARG A 379 -13.09 14.85 0.45
C ARG A 379 -12.78 14.51 1.91
N SER A 380 -11.59 13.99 2.19
CA SER A 380 -11.17 13.67 3.56
C SER A 380 -11.06 14.94 4.42
N PHE A 381 -10.59 16.05 3.84
CA PHE A 381 -10.55 17.33 4.52
C PHE A 381 -11.96 17.87 4.85
N GLN A 382 -12.90 17.78 3.90
CA GLN A 382 -14.30 18.18 4.14
C GLN A 382 -14.94 17.38 5.28
N VAL A 383 -14.75 16.06 5.28
CA VAL A 383 -15.33 15.16 6.28
C VAL A 383 -14.64 15.30 7.65
N LEU A 384 -13.37 15.73 7.67
CA LEU A 384 -12.66 16.07 8.90
C LEU A 384 -13.42 17.17 9.67
N GLY A 385 -13.97 18.17 8.97
CA GLY A 385 -14.83 19.21 9.55
C GLY A 385 -16.04 18.67 10.31
N SER A 386 -16.64 17.56 9.88
CA SER A 386 -17.79 16.92 10.52
C SER A 386 -17.44 15.98 11.68
N GLY A 387 -16.15 15.84 12.04
CA GLY A 387 -15.69 15.02 13.18
C GLY A 387 -15.20 13.62 12.80
N ASN A 388 -15.21 13.25 11.54
CA ASN A 388 -14.68 11.97 11.09
C ASN A 388 -13.23 12.14 10.59
N ALA A 389 -12.26 11.80 11.46
CA ALA A 389 -10.84 11.89 11.13
C ALA A 389 -10.29 10.63 10.44
N LEU A 390 -11.04 9.52 10.36
CA LEU A 390 -10.52 8.26 9.85
C LEU A 390 -10.02 8.36 8.40
N PRO A 391 -10.80 8.88 7.41
CA PRO A 391 -10.29 8.96 6.05
C PRO A 391 -9.07 9.87 5.95
N TRP A 392 -9.04 10.98 6.71
CA TRP A 392 -7.89 11.90 6.76
C TRP A 392 -6.61 11.19 7.24
N LEU A 393 -6.68 10.42 8.33
CA LEU A 393 -5.55 9.65 8.87
C LEU A 393 -5.09 8.52 7.94
N LEU A 394 -6.01 7.92 7.17
CA LEU A 394 -5.67 6.89 6.18
C LEU A 394 -4.99 7.44 4.91
N LEU A 395 -5.00 8.77 4.68
CA LEU A 395 -4.34 9.36 3.51
C LEU A 395 -2.83 9.08 3.48
N SER A 396 -2.16 9.04 4.62
CA SER A 396 -0.73 8.73 4.70
C SER A 396 -0.37 7.34 4.17
N ALA A 397 -1.27 6.38 4.31
CA ALA A 397 -1.13 5.04 3.74
C ALA A 397 -1.58 4.98 2.28
N THR A 398 -2.45 5.87 1.86
CA THR A 398 -3.16 5.82 0.57
C THR A 398 -2.46 6.65 -0.51
N LEU A 399 -2.14 7.92 -0.20
CA LEU A 399 -1.61 8.86 -1.19
C LEU A 399 -0.26 8.43 -1.79
N PRO A 400 0.75 7.99 -1.00
CA PRO A 400 2.02 7.55 -1.58
C PRO A 400 1.83 6.39 -2.58
N GLY A 401 0.96 5.43 -2.25
CA GLY A 401 0.64 4.32 -3.14
C GLY A 401 -0.03 4.78 -4.43
N ILE A 402 -1.01 5.69 -4.36
CA ILE A 402 -1.73 6.19 -5.53
C ILE A 402 -0.83 7.06 -6.41
N VAL A 403 -0.03 7.97 -5.82
CA VAL A 403 0.72 8.97 -6.59
C VAL A 403 2.02 8.41 -7.15
N ILE A 404 2.81 7.72 -6.32
CA ILE A 404 4.17 7.27 -6.67
C ILE A 404 4.39 5.77 -6.48
N GLY A 405 3.39 5.02 -6.01
CA GLY A 405 3.52 3.58 -5.78
C GLY A 405 3.60 2.78 -7.07
N GLY A 406 4.50 1.79 -7.11
CA GLY A 406 4.68 0.87 -8.23
C GLY A 406 3.49 -0.08 -8.38
N MET A 407 2.62 0.16 -9.34
CA MET A 407 1.43 -0.67 -9.58
C MET A 407 1.79 -2.04 -10.19
N GLU A 408 2.96 -2.21 -10.76
CA GLU A 408 3.47 -3.51 -11.25
C GLU A 408 3.82 -4.47 -10.11
N ASN A 409 4.10 -3.94 -8.93
CA ASN A 409 4.36 -4.77 -7.75
C ASN A 409 3.04 -5.19 -7.11
N THR A 410 2.72 -6.48 -7.17
CA THR A 410 1.44 -7.02 -6.72
C THR A 410 1.10 -6.71 -5.27
N THR A 411 2.10 -6.68 -4.38
CA THR A 411 1.91 -6.32 -2.96
C THR A 411 1.57 -4.85 -2.79
N THR A 412 2.32 -3.95 -3.44
CA THR A 412 2.07 -2.50 -3.42
C THR A 412 0.71 -2.18 -4.02
N LEU A 413 0.39 -2.76 -5.19
CA LEU A 413 -0.92 -2.63 -5.84
C LEU A 413 -2.06 -3.04 -4.90
N GLY A 414 -1.96 -4.24 -4.32
CA GLY A 414 -3.01 -4.75 -3.44
C GLY A 414 -3.25 -3.86 -2.21
N LEU A 415 -2.19 -3.45 -1.53
CA LEU A 415 -2.29 -2.56 -0.36
C LEU A 415 -2.80 -1.17 -0.76
N THR A 416 -2.35 -0.61 -1.89
CA THR A 416 -2.80 0.70 -2.38
C THR A 416 -4.30 0.69 -2.70
N VAL A 417 -4.76 -0.31 -3.46
CA VAL A 417 -6.18 -0.49 -3.80
C VAL A 417 -7.02 -0.70 -2.56
N PHE A 418 -6.56 -1.54 -1.63
CA PHE A 418 -7.27 -1.82 -0.40
C PHE A 418 -7.37 -0.58 0.49
N ASN A 419 -6.27 0.15 0.69
CA ASN A 419 -6.25 1.39 1.46
C ASN A 419 -7.14 2.47 0.85
N ALA A 420 -7.11 2.63 -0.48
CA ALA A 420 -7.97 3.57 -1.18
C ALA A 420 -9.46 3.23 -1.01
N GLY A 421 -9.79 1.94 -1.09
CA GLY A 421 -11.15 1.43 -0.84
C GLY A 421 -11.61 1.69 0.60
N LEU A 422 -10.75 1.46 1.61
CA LEU A 422 -11.04 1.78 3.01
C LEU A 422 -11.20 3.29 3.22
N CYS A 423 -10.33 4.11 2.61
CA CYS A 423 -10.38 5.56 2.70
C CYS A 423 -11.70 6.10 2.14
N LEU A 424 -12.11 5.66 0.95
CA LEU A 424 -13.41 6.02 0.35
C LEU A 424 -14.59 5.51 1.18
N ALA A 425 -14.55 4.27 1.68
CA ALA A 425 -15.59 3.74 2.56
C ALA A 425 -15.73 4.56 3.85
N ALA A 426 -14.60 5.07 4.37
CA ALA A 426 -14.55 5.89 5.57
C ALA A 426 -15.15 7.30 5.38
N LEU A 427 -15.34 7.78 4.15
CA LEU A 427 -16.00 9.07 3.88
C LEU A 427 -17.51 9.07 4.19
N LYS A 428 -18.12 7.91 4.42
CA LYS A 428 -19.56 7.79 4.68
C LYS A 428 -19.97 8.44 6.01
N PRO A 429 -21.13 9.13 6.09
CA PRO A 429 -21.58 9.86 7.28
C PRO A 429 -21.78 8.99 8.53
N SER A 430 -22.07 7.69 8.36
CA SER A 430 -22.34 6.76 9.46
C SER A 430 -21.18 6.60 10.47
N ILE A 431 -19.98 7.04 10.10
CA ILE A 431 -18.79 6.97 10.97
C ILE A 431 -18.71 8.19 11.89
N SER A 432 -19.31 9.32 11.52
CA SER A 432 -19.29 10.56 12.29
C SER A 432 -20.31 10.63 13.43
N ALA A 433 -21.40 9.84 13.40
CA ALA A 433 -22.43 9.89 14.43
C ALA A 433 -21.92 9.39 15.79
N PRO A 434 -21.99 10.19 16.88
CA PRO A 434 -21.76 9.68 18.22
C PRO A 434 -22.82 8.62 18.53
N ARG A 435 -22.41 7.47 19.08
CA ARG A 435 -23.42 6.59 19.73
C ARG A 435 -24.10 7.41 20.81
N LYS A 436 -25.40 7.64 20.67
CA LYS A 436 -26.21 8.01 21.82
C LYS A 436 -26.07 6.86 22.83
N VAL A 437 -25.40 7.15 23.93
CA VAL A 437 -25.33 6.28 25.12
C VAL A 437 -26.66 6.33 25.80
#